data_6f8896c3fc9825a39dd9a45ccfc20692
#
_entry.id   6f8896c3fc9825a39dd9a45ccfc20692
#
_cell.length_a   1.000
_cell.length_b   1.000
_cell.length_c   1.000
_cell.angle_alpha   90.00
_cell.angle_beta   90.00
_cell.angle_gamma   90.00
#
_symmetry.space_group_name_H-M   'P 1'
#
loop_
_entity.id
_entity.type
_entity.pdbx_description
1 polymer ?
#
loop_
_entity_poly.entity_id
_entity_poly.type
_entity_poly.pdbx_seq_one_letter_code
_entity_poly.pdbx_strand_id
1 'polypeptide(L)'
;MTGEVVVVGDLLLDRDIIGVADRLCPDAPVPVLTEMGTTQRPGGAGLAATFLCLDGLDVVLVGAIGTNEAGDTARAMLEHTGVGLVEIPYDGDTPEKIRLKAGRHPLLRLDRGVAVGRFGDLPVDAVDAMRGASAVLVSDYGRGVTAMPSVRRVLADVARHTPVIWDPHPQGATPVLGAILACPNRSEAAAFSAAQGADLNGRPVLNPAAVAAEARLLRSVWRVGAVAVTMGPEGAMLAEADLVPVTIAAPVNHQGDTCGAGDRFAAAATLGLARGRTVRAAVVEAVAAASHYVETNGLAGIGSELAMEATT
;
A
#
# COMPACT_ATOMS: atom_id res chain seq x y z
N MET A 1 -7.09 20.08 15.33
CA MET A 1 -6.86 18.63 15.53
C MET A 1 -7.40 17.94 14.29
N THR A 2 -6.58 17.18 13.59
CA THR A 2 -7.04 16.28 12.51
C THR A 2 -7.87 15.19 13.18
N GLY A 3 -9.08 14.92 12.68
CA GLY A 3 -9.88 13.78 13.15
C GLY A 3 -9.20 12.46 12.80
N GLU A 4 -9.75 11.35 13.25
CA GLU A 4 -9.28 9.99 12.99
C GLU A 4 -9.17 9.72 11.47
N VAL A 5 -8.12 9.03 11.05
CA VAL A 5 -7.95 8.53 9.67
C VAL A 5 -8.24 7.04 9.64
N VAL A 6 -9.01 6.60 8.66
CA VAL A 6 -9.32 5.18 8.49
C VAL A 6 -8.56 4.61 7.31
N VAL A 7 -7.90 3.48 7.52
CA VAL A 7 -7.32 2.66 6.46
C VAL A 7 -8.24 1.46 6.22
N VAL A 8 -8.63 1.23 4.98
CA VAL A 8 -9.48 0.07 4.59
C VAL A 8 -8.71 -0.78 3.61
N GLY A 9 -8.53 -2.06 3.89
CA GLY A 9 -7.83 -2.88 2.90
C GLY A 9 -7.38 -4.26 3.37
N ASP A 10 -6.50 -4.81 2.56
CA ASP A 10 -6.01 -6.18 2.74
C ASP A 10 -4.75 -6.19 3.60
N LEU A 11 -4.83 -6.83 4.75
CA LEU A 11 -3.71 -7.04 5.65
C LEU A 11 -2.91 -8.28 5.24
N LEU A 12 -1.60 -8.21 5.42
CA LEU A 12 -0.69 -9.33 5.28
C LEU A 12 0.49 -9.16 6.26
N LEU A 13 1.27 -10.23 6.46
CA LEU A 13 2.52 -10.18 7.21
C LEU A 13 3.70 -10.23 6.25
N ASP A 14 4.55 -9.22 6.29
CA ASP A 14 5.85 -9.24 5.63
C ASP A 14 6.92 -9.81 6.58
N ARG A 15 7.70 -10.79 6.10
CA ARG A 15 8.80 -11.40 6.85
C ARG A 15 10.06 -11.41 5.98
N ASP A 16 11.14 -10.85 6.49
CA ASP A 16 12.44 -10.90 5.86
C ASP A 16 13.36 -11.82 6.68
N ILE A 17 13.81 -12.92 6.06
CA ILE A 17 14.80 -13.85 6.62
C ILE A 17 16.14 -13.47 6.00
N ILE A 18 17.05 -12.98 6.83
CA ILE A 18 18.36 -12.47 6.41
C ILE A 18 19.43 -13.46 6.84
N GLY A 19 20.34 -13.76 5.96
CA GLY A 19 21.41 -14.71 6.25
C GLY A 19 22.62 -14.60 5.32
N VAL A 20 23.45 -15.61 5.36
CA VAL A 20 24.63 -15.77 4.50
C VAL A 20 24.42 -16.96 3.56
N ALA A 21 24.75 -16.79 2.28
CA ALA A 21 24.68 -17.84 1.28
C ALA A 21 26.06 -17.99 0.63
N ASP A 22 26.95 -18.70 1.30
CA ASP A 22 28.36 -18.91 0.95
C ASP A 22 28.66 -20.28 0.33
N ARG A 23 27.66 -21.17 0.27
CA ARG A 23 27.80 -22.52 -0.28
C ARG A 23 26.57 -22.95 -1.07
N LEU A 24 26.78 -23.93 -1.93
CA LEU A 24 25.70 -24.61 -2.65
C LEU A 24 25.24 -25.87 -1.88
N CYS A 25 23.99 -26.27 -2.15
CA CYS A 25 23.48 -27.53 -1.65
C CYS A 25 24.26 -28.71 -2.32
N PRO A 26 24.63 -29.76 -1.56
CA PRO A 26 25.29 -30.94 -2.14
C PRO A 26 24.42 -31.66 -3.20
N ASP A 27 23.12 -31.63 -3.03
CA ASP A 27 22.17 -32.40 -3.85
C ASP A 27 21.62 -31.62 -5.06
N ALA A 28 21.85 -30.30 -5.14
CA ALA A 28 21.35 -29.46 -6.21
C ALA A 28 22.16 -28.15 -6.32
N PRO A 29 22.26 -27.52 -7.51
CA PRO A 29 23.00 -26.28 -7.73
C PRO A 29 22.19 -25.05 -7.24
N VAL A 30 21.74 -25.09 -5.97
CA VAL A 30 20.99 -24.01 -5.33
C VAL A 30 21.73 -23.50 -4.09
N PRO A 31 21.65 -22.21 -3.74
CA PRO A 31 22.31 -21.68 -2.56
C PRO A 31 21.70 -22.25 -1.28
N VAL A 32 22.53 -22.44 -0.25
CA VAL A 32 22.10 -22.70 1.11
C VAL A 32 22.17 -21.38 1.87
N LEU A 33 21.03 -20.92 2.37
CA LEU A 33 20.96 -19.74 3.23
C LEU A 33 21.11 -20.18 4.70
N THR A 34 22.14 -19.72 5.37
CA THR A 34 22.29 -19.84 6.83
C THR A 34 21.66 -18.60 7.45
N GLU A 35 20.52 -18.77 8.13
CA GLU A 35 19.80 -17.67 8.77
C GLU A 35 20.61 -17.02 9.86
N MET A 36 20.64 -15.69 9.88
CA MET A 36 21.30 -14.86 10.89
C MET A 36 20.28 -14.03 11.67
N GLY A 37 19.10 -13.80 11.11
CA GLY A 37 18.02 -13.07 11.76
C GLY A 37 16.78 -12.99 10.91
N THR A 38 15.66 -12.72 11.57
CA THR A 38 14.34 -12.54 10.95
C THR A 38 13.73 -11.23 11.43
N THR A 39 13.19 -10.46 10.51
CA THR A 39 12.38 -9.27 10.81
C THR A 39 10.97 -9.46 10.28
N GLN A 40 10.00 -8.96 11.03
CA GLN A 40 8.58 -9.03 10.67
C GLN A 40 7.96 -7.64 10.76
N ARG A 41 6.91 -7.40 9.98
CA ARG A 41 6.13 -6.17 10.01
C ARG A 41 4.73 -6.38 9.46
N PRO A 42 3.75 -5.56 9.87
CA PRO A 42 2.49 -5.50 9.15
C PRO A 42 2.76 -5.11 7.70
N GLY A 43 2.13 -5.77 6.75
CA GLY A 43 2.23 -5.47 5.33
C GLY A 43 0.87 -5.05 4.76
N GLY A 44 0.87 -4.55 3.52
CA GLY A 44 -0.35 -4.06 2.89
C GLY A 44 -0.98 -2.92 3.65
N ALA A 45 -2.29 -2.97 3.86
CA ALA A 45 -3.03 -1.96 4.61
C ALA A 45 -2.48 -1.73 6.02
N GLY A 46 -1.89 -2.77 6.64
CA GLY A 46 -1.23 -2.65 7.95
C GLY A 46 0.00 -1.75 7.92
N LEU A 47 0.82 -1.83 6.86
CA LEU A 47 1.99 -0.96 6.71
C LEU A 47 1.58 0.50 6.47
N ALA A 48 0.59 0.72 5.61
CA ALA A 48 0.07 2.06 5.35
C ALA A 48 -0.53 2.70 6.61
N ALA A 49 -1.28 1.93 7.43
CA ALA A 49 -1.80 2.37 8.71
C ALA A 49 -0.68 2.72 9.72
N THR A 50 0.34 1.87 9.78
CA THR A 50 1.51 2.11 10.63
C THR A 50 2.22 3.42 10.26
N PHE A 51 2.44 3.70 8.97
CA PHE A 51 3.05 4.97 8.55
C PHE A 51 2.24 6.18 8.98
N LEU A 52 0.92 6.13 8.87
CA LEU A 52 0.04 7.23 9.30
C LEU A 52 0.10 7.44 10.82
N CYS A 53 0.16 6.35 11.59
CA CYS A 53 0.29 6.41 13.05
C CYS A 53 1.65 7.01 13.45
N LEU A 54 2.76 6.60 12.80
CA LEU A 54 4.09 7.18 13.01
C LEU A 54 4.17 8.67 12.61
N ASP A 55 3.35 9.11 11.66
CA ASP A 55 3.17 10.53 11.30
C ASP A 55 2.34 11.32 12.32
N GLY A 56 1.92 10.69 13.43
CA GLY A 56 1.21 11.30 14.55
C GLY A 56 -0.29 11.45 14.38
N LEU A 57 -0.92 10.59 13.58
CA LEU A 57 -2.38 10.54 13.43
C LEU A 57 -3.00 9.45 14.31
N ASP A 58 -4.25 9.67 14.72
CA ASP A 58 -5.09 8.61 15.24
C ASP A 58 -5.60 7.79 14.04
N VAL A 59 -5.31 6.47 14.03
CA VAL A 59 -5.57 5.60 12.88
C VAL A 59 -6.35 4.37 13.29
N VAL A 60 -7.39 4.07 12.51
CA VAL A 60 -8.12 2.80 12.58
C VAL A 60 -7.96 2.05 11.26
N LEU A 61 -7.54 0.79 11.35
CA LEU A 61 -7.50 -0.15 10.23
C LEU A 61 -8.78 -0.99 10.22
N VAL A 62 -9.53 -0.91 9.13
CA VAL A 62 -10.64 -1.83 8.82
C VAL A 62 -10.14 -2.87 7.84
N GLY A 63 -10.02 -4.11 8.29
CA GLY A 63 -9.46 -5.19 7.47
C GLY A 63 -9.87 -6.58 7.94
N ALA A 64 -9.47 -7.58 7.18
CA ALA A 64 -9.70 -8.98 7.50
C ALA A 64 -8.40 -9.64 7.96
N ILE A 65 -8.44 -10.33 9.09
CA ILE A 65 -7.29 -11.02 9.67
C ILE A 65 -7.67 -12.47 9.98
N GLY A 66 -6.83 -13.40 9.54
CA GLY A 66 -6.99 -14.83 9.84
C GLY A 66 -6.66 -15.16 11.30
N THR A 67 -7.00 -16.40 11.70
CA THR A 67 -6.70 -16.94 13.03
C THR A 67 -5.42 -17.76 13.06
N ASN A 68 -4.60 -17.68 12.00
CA ASN A 68 -3.29 -18.32 11.93
C ASN A 68 -2.21 -17.46 12.63
N GLU A 69 -1.02 -18.04 12.85
CA GLU A 69 0.12 -17.38 13.52
C GLU A 69 0.46 -16.02 12.91
N ALA A 70 0.38 -15.90 11.57
CA ALA A 70 0.62 -14.63 10.88
C ALA A 70 -0.42 -13.56 11.25
N GLY A 71 -1.67 -13.95 11.44
CA GLY A 71 -2.74 -13.07 11.91
C GLY A 71 -2.51 -12.59 13.33
N ASP A 72 -2.15 -13.49 14.23
CA ASP A 72 -1.87 -13.15 15.63
C ASP A 72 -0.66 -12.21 15.74
N THR A 73 0.40 -12.49 14.96
CA THR A 73 1.57 -11.62 14.88
C THR A 73 1.21 -10.23 14.36
N ALA A 74 0.41 -10.15 13.29
CA ALA A 74 0.01 -8.88 12.72
C ALA A 74 -0.85 -8.04 13.68
N ARG A 75 -1.79 -8.68 14.43
CA ARG A 75 -2.58 -8.01 15.49
C ARG A 75 -1.68 -7.40 16.54
N ALA A 76 -0.76 -8.21 17.10
CA ALA A 76 0.16 -7.74 18.14
C ALA A 76 1.02 -6.57 17.66
N MET A 77 1.48 -6.58 16.42
CA MET A 77 2.26 -5.49 15.85
C MET A 77 1.45 -4.21 15.66
N LEU A 78 0.20 -4.32 15.18
CA LEU A 78 -0.70 -3.16 15.02
C LEU A 78 -1.02 -2.54 16.39
N GLU A 79 -1.31 -3.35 17.39
CA GLU A 79 -1.53 -2.91 18.76
C GLU A 79 -0.30 -2.19 19.32
N HIS A 80 0.91 -2.77 19.13
CA HIS A 80 2.16 -2.17 19.58
C HIS A 80 2.43 -0.80 18.94
N THR A 81 2.06 -0.61 17.68
CA THR A 81 2.21 0.67 16.97
C THR A 81 1.10 1.67 17.26
N GLY A 82 0.09 1.30 18.04
CA GLY A 82 -1.04 2.17 18.39
C GLY A 82 -2.11 2.29 17.30
N VAL A 83 -2.09 1.43 16.28
CA VAL A 83 -3.14 1.36 15.25
C VAL A 83 -4.36 0.65 15.82
N GLY A 84 -5.51 1.34 15.87
CA GLY A 84 -6.79 0.72 16.17
C GLY A 84 -7.20 -0.28 15.09
N LEU A 85 -7.84 -1.39 15.47
CA LEU A 85 -8.24 -2.43 14.53
C LEU A 85 -9.72 -2.74 14.63
N VAL A 86 -10.43 -2.69 13.50
CA VAL A 86 -11.79 -3.19 13.35
C VAL A 86 -11.78 -4.35 12.36
N GLU A 87 -11.92 -5.56 12.89
CA GLU A 87 -11.82 -6.78 12.09
C GLU A 87 -13.13 -7.11 11.37
N ILE A 88 -13.04 -7.30 10.06
CA ILE A 88 -14.09 -7.93 9.27
C ILE A 88 -13.99 -9.45 9.53
N PRO A 89 -15.07 -10.14 9.96
CA PRO A 89 -15.03 -11.58 10.15
C PRO A 89 -14.51 -12.30 8.90
N TYR A 90 -13.55 -13.20 9.08
CA TYR A 90 -12.85 -13.82 7.98
C TYR A 90 -12.51 -15.28 8.28
N ASP A 91 -12.94 -16.20 7.38
CA ASP A 91 -12.64 -17.62 7.43
C ASP A 91 -11.52 -17.93 6.43
N GLY A 92 -10.29 -17.61 6.80
CA GLY A 92 -9.10 -17.81 5.99
C GLY A 92 -7.83 -17.43 6.75
N ASP A 93 -6.68 -17.64 6.12
CA ASP A 93 -5.37 -17.30 6.67
C ASP A 93 -4.99 -15.85 6.35
N THR A 94 -4.33 -15.18 7.29
CA THR A 94 -3.55 -13.98 6.98
C THR A 94 -2.35 -14.39 6.13
N PRO A 95 -2.19 -13.82 4.92
CA PRO A 95 -1.10 -14.20 4.04
C PRO A 95 0.23 -13.67 4.54
N GLU A 96 1.30 -14.43 4.28
CA GLU A 96 2.67 -14.02 4.53
C GLU A 96 3.43 -13.82 3.21
N LYS A 97 4.21 -12.76 3.13
CA LYS A 97 5.24 -12.55 2.10
C LYS A 97 6.61 -12.70 2.74
N ILE A 98 7.23 -13.84 2.55
CA ILE A 98 8.52 -14.18 3.13
C ILE A 98 9.61 -13.93 2.10
N ARG A 99 10.56 -13.04 2.41
CA ARG A 99 11.73 -12.76 1.54
C ARG A 99 12.98 -13.35 2.18
N LEU A 100 13.64 -14.24 1.46
CA LEU A 100 14.94 -14.79 1.84
C LEU A 100 16.03 -13.94 1.19
N LYS A 101 16.91 -13.36 2.00
CA LYS A 101 17.95 -12.42 1.56
C LYS A 101 19.35 -12.88 2.02
N ALA A 102 20.32 -12.90 1.11
CA ALA A 102 21.75 -13.00 1.46
C ALA A 102 22.30 -11.57 1.61
N GLY A 103 22.42 -11.10 2.84
CA GLY A 103 22.65 -9.69 3.13
C GLY A 103 21.57 -8.80 2.51
N ARG A 104 21.95 -7.98 1.51
CA ARG A 104 20.99 -7.10 0.78
C ARG A 104 20.39 -7.76 -0.47
N HIS A 105 20.88 -8.91 -0.91
CA HIS A 105 20.46 -9.55 -2.16
C HIS A 105 19.27 -10.50 -1.92
N PRO A 106 18.11 -10.25 -2.57
CA PRO A 106 17.00 -11.19 -2.51
C PRO A 106 17.34 -12.48 -3.25
N LEU A 107 17.13 -13.63 -2.60
CA LEU A 107 17.32 -14.95 -3.18
C LEU A 107 16.00 -15.57 -3.65
N LEU A 108 14.96 -15.41 -2.83
CA LEU A 108 13.64 -15.99 -3.06
C LEU A 108 12.56 -15.17 -2.33
N ARG A 109 11.36 -15.12 -2.91
CA ARG A 109 10.14 -14.75 -2.18
C ARG A 109 9.23 -15.98 -2.11
N LEU A 110 8.79 -16.31 -0.91
CA LEU A 110 7.81 -17.36 -0.63
C LEU A 110 6.52 -16.70 -0.15
N ASP A 111 5.41 -16.93 -0.85
CA ASP A 111 4.10 -16.46 -0.47
C ASP A 111 3.31 -17.62 0.15
N ARG A 112 2.80 -17.43 1.39
CA ARG A 112 1.96 -18.39 2.13
C ARG A 112 0.57 -17.81 2.34
N GLY A 113 -0.41 -18.68 2.62
CA GLY A 113 -1.79 -18.25 2.90
C GLY A 113 -2.44 -17.50 1.73
N VAL A 114 -2.07 -17.86 0.49
CA VAL A 114 -2.52 -17.13 -0.71
C VAL A 114 -3.97 -17.38 -1.09
N ALA A 115 -4.57 -18.45 -0.60
CA ALA A 115 -5.99 -18.71 -0.82
C ALA A 115 -6.84 -17.66 -0.10
N VAL A 116 -7.80 -17.07 -0.81
CA VAL A 116 -8.74 -16.12 -0.21
C VAL A 116 -9.84 -16.90 0.50
N GLY A 117 -10.06 -16.62 1.78
CA GLY A 117 -11.13 -17.17 2.59
C GLY A 117 -12.46 -16.47 2.33
N ARG A 118 -13.44 -16.74 3.19
CA ARG A 118 -14.77 -16.13 3.11
C ARG A 118 -14.86 -14.97 4.09
N PHE A 119 -15.39 -13.85 3.60
CA PHE A 119 -15.71 -12.69 4.43
C PHE A 119 -17.11 -12.84 5.02
N GLY A 120 -17.23 -12.47 6.29
CA GLY A 120 -18.53 -12.28 6.94
C GLY A 120 -19.10 -10.90 6.67
N ASP A 121 -20.13 -10.53 7.43
CA ASP A 121 -20.77 -9.24 7.32
C ASP A 121 -19.85 -8.11 7.81
N LEU A 122 -19.97 -6.95 7.17
CA LEU A 122 -19.23 -5.76 7.59
C LEU A 122 -19.74 -5.29 8.95
N PRO A 123 -18.91 -5.20 9.99
CA PRO A 123 -19.31 -4.75 11.32
C PRO A 123 -19.85 -3.32 11.31
N VAL A 124 -20.75 -3.00 12.23
CA VAL A 124 -21.30 -1.63 12.39
C VAL A 124 -20.17 -0.67 12.74
N ASP A 125 -19.25 -1.06 13.62
CA ASP A 125 -18.11 -0.24 14.03
C ASP A 125 -17.22 0.13 12.83
N ALA A 126 -17.07 -0.78 11.83
CA ALA A 126 -16.35 -0.47 10.59
C ALA A 126 -17.08 0.59 9.75
N VAL A 127 -18.41 0.51 9.69
CA VAL A 127 -19.24 1.53 8.99
C VAL A 127 -19.12 2.88 9.68
N ASP A 128 -19.22 2.90 11.01
CA ASP A 128 -19.18 4.11 11.81
C ASP A 128 -17.78 4.76 11.76
N ALA A 129 -16.71 3.96 11.85
CA ALA A 129 -15.34 4.46 11.67
C ALA A 129 -15.15 5.12 10.30
N MET A 130 -15.52 4.43 9.19
CA MET A 130 -15.39 5.00 7.86
C MET A 130 -16.20 6.29 7.67
N ARG A 131 -17.40 6.40 8.26
CA ARG A 131 -18.26 7.59 8.17
C ARG A 131 -17.76 8.74 9.01
N GLY A 132 -17.13 8.45 10.14
CA GLY A 132 -16.56 9.44 11.06
C GLY A 132 -15.17 9.94 10.66
N ALA A 133 -14.54 9.30 9.68
CA ALA A 133 -13.16 9.57 9.28
C ALA A 133 -12.96 10.98 8.72
N SER A 134 -11.82 11.59 9.04
CA SER A 134 -11.35 12.83 8.40
C SER A 134 -10.77 12.61 7.01
N ALA A 135 -10.23 11.42 6.75
CA ALA A 135 -9.84 10.90 5.44
C ALA A 135 -9.85 9.36 5.47
N VAL A 136 -10.03 8.73 4.31
CA VAL A 136 -9.97 7.27 4.19
C VAL A 136 -8.89 6.90 3.16
N LEU A 137 -7.95 6.05 3.58
CA LEU A 137 -7.01 5.39 2.66
C LEU A 137 -7.51 3.98 2.37
N VAL A 138 -7.72 3.68 1.10
CA VAL A 138 -7.99 2.32 0.64
C VAL A 138 -6.69 1.73 0.10
N SER A 139 -6.17 0.72 0.79
CA SER A 139 -4.93 0.01 0.42
C SER A 139 -5.29 -1.39 -0.06
N ASP A 140 -5.36 -1.54 -1.38
CA ASP A 140 -5.79 -2.76 -2.06
C ASP A 140 -4.58 -3.64 -2.40
N TYR A 141 -4.65 -4.90 -2.01
CA TYR A 141 -3.63 -5.91 -2.34
C TYR A 141 -4.23 -7.12 -3.08
N GLY A 142 -5.44 -6.95 -3.61
CA GLY A 142 -6.13 -7.97 -4.41
C GLY A 142 -6.61 -9.17 -3.61
N ARG A 143 -6.85 -9.01 -2.29
CA ARG A 143 -7.29 -10.08 -1.40
C ARG A 143 -8.78 -10.07 -1.10
N GLY A 144 -9.49 -9.01 -1.52
CA GLY A 144 -10.94 -8.99 -1.60
C GLY A 144 -11.66 -8.07 -0.64
N VAL A 145 -11.03 -7.50 0.40
CA VAL A 145 -11.70 -6.54 1.31
C VAL A 145 -12.32 -5.39 0.51
N THR A 146 -11.55 -4.81 -0.40
CA THR A 146 -11.98 -3.67 -1.24
C THR A 146 -13.05 -4.04 -2.28
N ALA A 147 -13.19 -5.33 -2.58
CA ALA A 147 -14.21 -5.85 -3.50
C ALA A 147 -15.55 -6.17 -2.82
N MET A 148 -15.61 -6.22 -1.48
CA MET A 148 -16.84 -6.50 -0.74
C MET A 148 -17.92 -5.46 -1.07
N PRO A 149 -19.14 -5.86 -1.50
CA PRO A 149 -20.19 -4.91 -1.87
C PRO A 149 -20.60 -3.98 -0.71
N SER A 150 -20.55 -4.46 0.54
CA SER A 150 -20.82 -3.68 1.74
C SER A 150 -19.78 -2.58 1.95
N VAL A 151 -18.49 -2.91 1.86
CA VAL A 151 -17.37 -1.96 1.95
C VAL A 151 -17.47 -0.91 0.85
N ARG A 152 -17.63 -1.33 -0.40
CA ARG A 152 -17.73 -0.43 -1.55
C ARG A 152 -18.90 0.56 -1.44
N ARG A 153 -20.05 0.10 -0.91
CA ARG A 153 -21.22 0.96 -0.69
C ARG A 153 -20.91 2.08 0.32
N VAL A 154 -20.28 1.74 1.43
CA VAL A 154 -19.90 2.72 2.45
C VAL A 154 -18.85 3.67 1.92
N LEU A 155 -17.81 3.17 1.25
CA LEU A 155 -16.76 4.02 0.66
C LEU A 155 -17.31 5.00 -0.39
N ALA A 156 -18.27 4.56 -1.23
CA ALA A 156 -18.89 5.42 -2.22
C ALA A 156 -19.80 6.50 -1.59
N ASP A 157 -20.38 6.23 -0.43
CA ASP A 157 -21.14 7.22 0.35
C ASP A 157 -20.19 8.23 1.01
N VAL A 158 -19.15 7.75 1.66
CA VAL A 158 -18.10 8.55 2.31
C VAL A 158 -17.37 9.46 1.32
N ALA A 159 -17.06 8.99 0.12
CA ALA A 159 -16.36 9.75 -0.91
C ALA A 159 -17.08 11.03 -1.38
N ARG A 160 -18.34 11.23 -0.97
CA ARG A 160 -19.10 12.45 -1.30
C ARG A 160 -18.70 13.67 -0.45
N HIS A 161 -18.11 13.44 0.74
CA HIS A 161 -17.82 14.51 1.71
C HIS A 161 -16.48 14.34 2.44
N THR A 162 -15.88 13.16 2.32
CA THR A 162 -14.60 12.86 2.97
C THR A 162 -13.59 12.46 1.90
N PRO A 163 -12.34 12.93 1.96
CA PRO A 163 -11.30 12.51 1.04
C PRO A 163 -11.09 10.98 1.11
N VAL A 164 -11.31 10.29 0.00
CA VAL A 164 -10.98 8.87 -0.18
C VAL A 164 -9.80 8.77 -1.14
N ILE A 165 -8.70 8.23 -0.66
CA ILE A 165 -7.48 7.95 -1.41
C ILE A 165 -7.46 6.46 -1.71
N TRP A 166 -7.12 6.07 -2.91
CA TRP A 166 -7.10 4.68 -3.35
C TRP A 166 -5.74 4.27 -3.86
N ASP A 167 -5.11 3.32 -3.19
CA ASP A 167 -3.92 2.63 -3.67
C ASP A 167 -4.37 1.30 -4.31
N PRO A 168 -4.42 1.23 -5.65
CA PRO A 168 -5.04 0.11 -6.36
C PRO A 168 -4.07 -1.02 -6.62
N HIS A 169 -4.60 -2.24 -6.74
CA HIS A 169 -3.85 -3.42 -7.17
C HIS A 169 -4.51 -4.06 -8.41
N PRO A 170 -3.75 -4.57 -9.41
CA PRO A 170 -4.32 -5.13 -10.66
C PRO A 170 -5.29 -6.29 -10.46
N GLN A 171 -5.17 -7.03 -9.36
CA GLN A 171 -6.09 -8.11 -8.99
C GLN A 171 -7.18 -7.64 -8.00
N GLY A 172 -7.18 -6.38 -7.61
CA GLY A 172 -8.13 -5.80 -6.69
C GLY A 172 -9.33 -5.14 -7.37
N ALA A 173 -10.05 -4.36 -6.59
CA ALA A 173 -11.21 -3.62 -7.08
C ALA A 173 -10.79 -2.25 -7.66
N THR A 174 -11.52 -1.79 -8.65
CA THR A 174 -11.35 -0.42 -9.14
C THR A 174 -11.80 0.60 -8.08
N PRO A 175 -11.20 1.80 -8.04
CA PRO A 175 -11.61 2.86 -7.13
C PRO A 175 -13.12 3.11 -7.15
N VAL A 176 -13.68 3.49 -6.01
CA VAL A 176 -15.09 3.90 -5.96
C VAL A 176 -15.26 5.27 -6.60
N LEU A 177 -16.46 5.50 -7.15
CA LEU A 177 -16.82 6.79 -7.71
C LEU A 177 -16.66 7.90 -6.66
N GLY A 178 -15.99 8.97 -7.03
CA GLY A 178 -15.78 10.13 -6.16
C GLY A 178 -14.54 10.05 -5.28
N ALA A 179 -13.76 8.95 -5.34
CA ALA A 179 -12.43 8.96 -4.73
C ALA A 179 -11.63 10.18 -5.23
N ILE A 180 -10.99 10.90 -4.30
CA ILE A 180 -10.33 12.16 -4.65
C ILE A 180 -9.00 11.94 -5.36
N LEU A 181 -8.30 10.83 -5.03
CA LEU A 181 -7.00 10.49 -5.58
C LEU A 181 -6.87 8.98 -5.71
N ALA A 182 -6.33 8.49 -6.84
CA ALA A 182 -5.85 7.12 -6.98
C ALA A 182 -4.34 7.13 -7.27
N CYS A 183 -3.60 6.18 -6.67
CA CYS A 183 -2.14 6.18 -6.62
C CYS A 183 -1.50 4.91 -7.21
N PRO A 184 -1.83 4.50 -8.46
CA PRO A 184 -1.19 3.34 -9.06
C PRO A 184 0.31 3.59 -9.28
N ASN A 185 1.12 2.53 -9.22
CA ASN A 185 2.46 2.60 -9.77
C ASN A 185 2.44 2.44 -11.30
N ARG A 186 3.60 2.66 -11.95
CA ARG A 186 3.71 2.62 -13.42
C ARG A 186 3.26 1.29 -14.04
N SER A 187 3.61 0.17 -13.42
CA SER A 187 3.23 -1.16 -13.93
C SER A 187 1.73 -1.44 -13.75
N GLU A 188 1.16 -0.98 -12.66
CA GLU A 188 -0.28 -1.06 -12.40
C GLU A 188 -1.06 -0.17 -13.35
N ALA A 189 -0.62 1.08 -13.55
CA ALA A 189 -1.26 2.00 -14.49
C ALA A 189 -1.29 1.43 -15.91
N ALA A 190 -0.17 0.84 -16.36
CA ALA A 190 -0.09 0.16 -17.65
C ALA A 190 -1.04 -1.05 -17.73
N ALA A 191 -1.08 -1.89 -16.69
CA ALA A 191 -1.98 -3.06 -16.63
C ALA A 191 -3.46 -2.65 -16.66
N PHE A 192 -3.85 -1.66 -15.87
CA PHE A 192 -5.22 -1.13 -15.87
C PHE A 192 -5.60 -0.49 -17.20
N SER A 193 -4.69 0.25 -17.82
CA SER A 193 -4.93 0.89 -19.13
C SER A 193 -5.07 -0.15 -20.24
N ALA A 194 -4.26 -1.20 -20.23
CA ALA A 194 -4.37 -2.31 -21.16
C ALA A 194 -5.72 -3.05 -21.04
N ALA A 195 -6.21 -3.24 -19.82
CA ALA A 195 -7.52 -3.83 -19.57
C ALA A 195 -8.69 -2.98 -20.12
N GLN A 196 -8.48 -1.68 -20.38
CA GLN A 196 -9.44 -0.79 -21.03
C GLN A 196 -9.28 -0.75 -22.56
N GLY A 197 -8.47 -1.63 -23.15
CA GLY A 197 -8.24 -1.68 -24.59
C GLY A 197 -7.33 -0.58 -25.12
N ALA A 198 -6.58 0.11 -24.25
CA ALA A 198 -5.56 1.04 -24.67
C ALA A 198 -4.43 0.28 -25.37
N ASP A 199 -4.21 0.55 -26.66
CA ASP A 199 -3.09 -0.02 -27.38
C ASP A 199 -1.79 0.70 -26.98
N LEU A 200 -1.10 0.12 -26.00
CA LEU A 200 0.20 0.60 -25.54
C LEU A 200 1.37 -0.17 -26.19
N ASN A 201 1.07 -1.04 -27.16
CA ASN A 201 2.04 -1.86 -27.86
C ASN A 201 3.08 -0.99 -28.56
N GLY A 202 4.34 -1.11 -28.16
CA GLY A 202 5.50 -0.46 -28.79
C GLY A 202 5.92 0.86 -28.18
N ARG A 203 5.29 1.35 -27.09
CA ARG A 203 5.80 2.53 -26.37
C ARG A 203 6.78 2.12 -25.29
N PRO A 204 7.98 2.74 -25.21
CA PRO A 204 8.90 2.48 -24.12
C PRO A 204 8.23 2.79 -22.77
N VAL A 205 8.37 1.90 -21.80
CA VAL A 205 7.82 2.03 -20.43
C VAL A 205 8.28 3.32 -19.72
N LEU A 206 9.32 3.96 -20.24
CA LEU A 206 9.92 5.18 -19.70
C LEU A 206 9.48 6.48 -20.40
N ASN A 207 8.41 6.45 -21.23
CA ASN A 207 7.95 7.65 -21.92
C ASN A 207 6.96 8.45 -21.03
N PRO A 208 7.32 9.66 -20.53
CA PRO A 208 6.43 10.47 -19.69
C PRO A 208 5.09 10.80 -20.37
N ALA A 209 5.07 10.95 -21.70
CA ALA A 209 3.83 11.20 -22.44
C ALA A 209 2.88 10.00 -22.43
N ALA A 210 3.42 8.77 -22.41
CA ALA A 210 2.60 7.56 -22.26
C ALA A 210 2.00 7.50 -20.86
N VAL A 211 2.79 7.71 -19.81
CA VAL A 211 2.31 7.74 -18.42
C VAL A 211 1.26 8.82 -18.22
N ALA A 212 1.44 10.00 -18.81
CA ALA A 212 0.45 11.09 -18.77
C ALA A 212 -0.87 10.68 -19.46
N ALA A 213 -0.82 9.96 -20.57
CA ALA A 213 -2.01 9.46 -21.27
C ALA A 213 -2.73 8.39 -20.44
N GLU A 214 -1.98 7.45 -19.83
CA GLU A 214 -2.51 6.44 -18.92
C GLU A 214 -3.20 7.08 -17.70
N ALA A 215 -2.53 8.02 -17.03
CA ALA A 215 -3.09 8.73 -15.88
C ALA A 215 -4.42 9.45 -16.22
N ARG A 216 -4.51 10.09 -17.39
CA ARG A 216 -5.76 10.71 -17.89
C ARG A 216 -6.85 9.68 -18.16
N LEU A 217 -6.50 8.59 -18.83
CA LEU A 217 -7.42 7.50 -19.14
C LEU A 217 -8.01 6.93 -17.85
N LEU A 218 -7.15 6.55 -16.90
CA LEU A 218 -7.57 5.96 -15.65
C LEU A 218 -8.42 6.92 -14.83
N ARG A 219 -8.06 8.21 -14.77
CA ARG A 219 -8.88 9.23 -14.11
C ARG A 219 -10.30 9.28 -14.71
N SER A 220 -10.41 9.24 -16.02
CA SER A 220 -11.70 9.29 -16.72
C SER A 220 -12.53 8.02 -16.50
N VAL A 221 -11.91 6.85 -16.64
CA VAL A 221 -12.58 5.54 -16.51
C VAL A 221 -13.04 5.30 -15.08
N TRP A 222 -12.18 5.56 -14.10
CA TRP A 222 -12.50 5.40 -12.67
C TRP A 222 -13.38 6.53 -12.13
N ARG A 223 -13.47 7.66 -12.86
CA ARG A 223 -14.24 8.85 -12.46
C ARG A 223 -13.79 9.36 -11.09
N VAL A 224 -12.48 9.38 -10.87
CA VAL A 224 -11.81 9.91 -9.68
C VAL A 224 -11.37 11.35 -9.88
N GLY A 225 -11.14 12.11 -8.80
CA GLY A 225 -10.71 13.50 -8.87
C GLY A 225 -9.36 13.66 -9.55
N ALA A 226 -8.38 12.81 -9.17
CA ALA A 226 -7.03 12.81 -9.73
C ALA A 226 -6.43 11.40 -9.75
N VAL A 227 -5.41 11.20 -10.59
CA VAL A 227 -4.55 10.02 -10.60
C VAL A 227 -3.10 10.47 -10.50
N ALA A 228 -2.37 9.93 -9.53
CA ALA A 228 -0.93 10.11 -9.36
C ALA A 228 -0.22 8.78 -9.65
N VAL A 229 0.34 8.63 -10.84
CA VAL A 229 1.11 7.43 -11.19
C VAL A 229 2.52 7.57 -10.62
N THR A 230 2.89 6.72 -9.65
CA THR A 230 4.25 6.72 -9.07
C THR A 230 5.24 6.10 -10.05
N MET A 231 6.42 6.75 -10.21
CA MET A 231 7.40 6.42 -11.22
C MET A 231 8.79 6.11 -10.62
N GLY A 232 8.84 5.72 -9.36
CA GLY A 232 10.09 5.45 -8.64
C GLY A 232 10.96 6.71 -8.54
N PRO A 233 12.24 6.63 -8.94
CA PRO A 233 13.16 7.76 -8.80
C PRO A 233 12.79 9.00 -9.62
N GLU A 234 11.89 8.87 -10.57
CA GLU A 234 11.38 10.00 -11.38
C GLU A 234 10.25 10.77 -10.67
N GLY A 235 9.76 10.28 -9.52
CA GLY A 235 8.69 10.91 -8.75
C GLY A 235 7.30 10.41 -9.14
N ALA A 236 6.35 11.29 -9.46
CA ALA A 236 4.99 10.92 -9.83
C ALA A 236 4.44 11.79 -10.98
N MET A 237 3.62 11.18 -11.84
CA MET A 237 2.82 11.86 -12.87
C MET A 237 1.43 12.12 -12.31
N LEU A 238 1.07 13.38 -12.11
CA LEU A 238 -0.25 13.79 -11.61
C LEU A 238 -1.16 14.24 -12.75
N ALA A 239 -2.31 13.61 -12.89
CA ALA A 239 -3.40 14.01 -13.78
C ALA A 239 -4.61 14.46 -12.96
N GLU A 240 -4.94 15.74 -13.02
CA GLU A 240 -6.11 16.39 -12.41
C GLU A 240 -7.17 16.72 -13.49
N ALA A 241 -8.41 17.06 -13.06
CA ALA A 241 -9.45 17.48 -13.98
C ALA A 241 -9.06 18.77 -14.72
N ASP A 242 -9.35 18.82 -16.02
CA ASP A 242 -9.18 20.00 -16.87
C ASP A 242 -7.77 20.61 -16.92
N LEU A 243 -6.77 19.88 -16.37
CA LEU A 243 -5.39 20.31 -16.36
C LEU A 243 -4.50 19.38 -17.21
N VAL A 244 -3.39 19.95 -17.69
CA VAL A 244 -2.35 19.15 -18.32
C VAL A 244 -1.64 18.35 -17.22
N PRO A 245 -1.43 17.03 -17.39
CA PRO A 245 -0.66 16.25 -16.42
C PRO A 245 0.73 16.82 -16.22
N VAL A 246 1.18 16.80 -14.97
CA VAL A 246 2.48 17.31 -14.57
C VAL A 246 3.30 16.25 -13.88
N THR A 247 4.60 16.23 -14.13
CA THR A 247 5.55 15.42 -13.37
C THR A 247 5.94 16.19 -12.11
N ILE A 248 5.75 15.53 -10.97
CA ILE A 248 6.27 15.97 -9.67
C ILE A 248 7.54 15.16 -9.44
N ALA A 249 8.69 15.79 -9.68
CA ALA A 249 9.98 15.14 -9.60
C ALA A 249 10.34 14.76 -8.13
N ALA A 250 10.97 13.61 -7.96
CA ALA A 250 11.58 13.28 -6.68
C ALA A 250 12.74 14.25 -6.38
N PRO A 251 12.88 14.72 -5.12
CA PRO A 251 13.89 15.72 -4.77
C PRO A 251 15.33 15.21 -4.98
N VAL A 252 15.54 13.92 -4.83
CA VAL A 252 16.85 13.27 -5.02
C VAL A 252 16.65 11.85 -5.56
N ASN A 253 17.58 11.40 -6.41
CA ASN A 253 17.58 10.04 -6.94
C ASN A 253 18.43 9.15 -6.02
N HIS A 254 17.80 8.50 -5.05
CA HIS A 254 18.46 7.57 -4.14
C HIS A 254 18.33 6.12 -4.60
N GLN A 255 19.38 5.33 -4.38
CA GLN A 255 19.38 3.89 -4.51
C GLN A 255 19.26 3.28 -3.11
N GLY A 256 18.07 2.79 -2.77
CA GLY A 256 17.76 2.14 -1.49
C GLY A 256 16.73 1.04 -1.65
N ASP A 257 16.31 0.44 -0.53
CA ASP A 257 15.18 -0.51 -0.52
C ASP A 257 13.89 0.26 -0.78
N THR A 258 13.22 -0.06 -1.87
CA THR A 258 11.96 0.57 -2.29
C THR A 258 10.72 -0.16 -1.77
N CYS A 259 10.89 -1.24 -1.00
CA CYS A 259 9.76 -2.00 -0.44
C CYS A 259 8.97 -1.11 0.52
N GLY A 260 7.67 -0.94 0.30
CA GLY A 260 6.81 -0.04 1.08
C GLY A 260 6.83 1.43 0.66
N ALA A 261 7.59 1.81 -0.38
CA ALA A 261 7.60 3.21 -0.85
C ALA A 261 6.25 3.65 -1.42
N GLY A 262 5.48 2.75 -2.03
CA GLY A 262 4.10 3.00 -2.47
C GLY A 262 3.17 3.24 -1.28
N ASP A 263 3.22 2.38 -0.27
CA ASP A 263 2.44 2.55 0.98
C ASP A 263 2.81 3.87 1.67
N ARG A 264 4.10 4.22 1.72
CA ARG A 264 4.57 5.50 2.27
C ARG A 264 4.04 6.70 1.49
N PHE A 265 4.02 6.61 0.15
CA PHE A 265 3.44 7.64 -0.72
C PHE A 265 1.93 7.80 -0.44
N ALA A 266 1.17 6.70 -0.45
CA ALA A 266 -0.27 6.72 -0.22
C ALA A 266 -0.61 7.26 1.18
N ALA A 267 0.12 6.85 2.22
CA ALA A 267 -0.02 7.35 3.58
C ALA A 267 0.25 8.87 3.66
N ALA A 268 1.34 9.35 3.07
CA ALA A 268 1.67 10.78 3.09
C ALA A 268 0.67 11.63 2.29
N ALA A 269 0.17 11.14 1.15
CA ALA A 269 -0.89 11.80 0.40
C ALA A 269 -2.18 11.91 1.24
N THR A 270 -2.51 10.82 1.97
CA THR A 270 -3.67 10.79 2.87
C THR A 270 -3.52 11.80 4.00
N LEU A 271 -2.36 11.87 4.64
CA LEU A 271 -2.04 12.85 5.67
C LEU A 271 -2.23 14.28 5.16
N GLY A 272 -1.70 14.59 3.97
CA GLY A 272 -1.85 15.91 3.36
C GLY A 272 -3.31 16.29 3.14
N LEU A 273 -4.11 15.36 2.59
CA LEU A 273 -5.54 15.57 2.33
C LEU A 273 -6.36 15.66 3.61
N ALA A 274 -6.07 14.86 4.64
CA ALA A 274 -6.68 14.95 5.97
C ALA A 274 -6.45 16.32 6.63
N ARG A 275 -5.30 16.94 6.33
CA ARG A 275 -4.95 18.31 6.77
C ARG A 275 -5.52 19.42 5.87
N GLY A 276 -6.38 19.09 4.92
CA GLY A 276 -7.00 20.04 4.00
C GLY A 276 -6.07 20.61 2.92
N ARG A 277 -4.96 19.94 2.61
CA ARG A 277 -4.11 20.31 1.47
C ARG A 277 -4.83 20.07 0.16
N THR A 278 -4.48 20.81 -0.87
CA THR A 278 -4.90 20.49 -2.24
C THR A 278 -4.29 19.17 -2.68
N VAL A 279 -4.92 18.47 -3.64
CA VAL A 279 -4.38 17.21 -4.19
C VAL A 279 -2.93 17.37 -4.64
N ARG A 280 -2.63 18.44 -5.38
CA ARG A 280 -1.27 18.71 -5.86
C ARG A 280 -0.27 18.88 -4.72
N ALA A 281 -0.61 19.64 -3.68
CA ALA A 281 0.26 19.82 -2.52
C ALA A 281 0.48 18.50 -1.77
N ALA A 282 -0.57 17.71 -1.58
CA ALA A 282 -0.49 16.40 -0.94
C ALA A 282 0.40 15.43 -1.74
N VAL A 283 0.31 15.43 -3.08
CA VAL A 283 1.17 14.59 -3.94
C VAL A 283 2.63 15.06 -3.91
N VAL A 284 2.90 16.37 -3.85
CA VAL A 284 4.27 16.90 -3.67
C VAL A 284 4.86 16.43 -2.34
N GLU A 285 4.11 16.54 -1.24
CA GLU A 285 4.52 16.06 0.08
C GLU A 285 4.72 14.53 0.08
N ALA A 286 3.85 13.78 -0.62
CA ALA A 286 3.94 12.33 -0.74
C ALA A 286 5.20 11.87 -1.52
N VAL A 287 5.53 12.53 -2.63
CA VAL A 287 6.78 12.25 -3.38
C VAL A 287 8.00 12.49 -2.49
N ALA A 288 8.02 13.60 -1.74
CA ALA A 288 9.13 13.91 -0.83
C ALA A 288 9.25 12.87 0.30
N ALA A 289 8.13 12.47 0.89
CA ALA A 289 8.08 11.46 1.96
C ALA A 289 8.54 10.07 1.47
N ALA A 290 8.08 9.64 0.31
CA ALA A 290 8.51 8.37 -0.28
C ALA A 290 10.01 8.40 -0.68
N SER A 291 10.51 9.52 -1.17
CA SER A 291 11.93 9.68 -1.50
C SER A 291 12.81 9.63 -0.25
N HIS A 292 12.41 10.32 0.82
CA HIS A 292 13.11 10.29 2.10
C HIS A 292 13.11 8.88 2.73
N TYR A 293 11.98 8.18 2.62
CA TYR A 293 11.87 6.79 3.08
C TYR A 293 12.90 5.88 2.38
N VAL A 294 13.04 5.97 1.06
CA VAL A 294 14.04 5.20 0.30
C VAL A 294 15.48 5.62 0.67
N GLU A 295 15.72 6.92 0.87
CA GLU A 295 17.02 7.47 1.29
C GLU A 295 17.48 6.91 2.64
N THR A 296 16.57 6.77 3.58
CA THR A 296 16.84 6.24 4.93
C THR A 296 16.85 4.70 5.00
N ASN A 297 17.05 4.03 3.85
CA ASN A 297 17.03 2.58 3.68
C ASN A 297 15.66 1.92 3.94
N GLY A 298 14.57 2.65 3.68
CA GLY A 298 13.24 2.08 3.76
C GLY A 298 12.91 1.53 5.14
N LEU A 299 12.41 0.30 5.16
CA LEU A 299 12.00 -0.39 6.39
C LEU A 299 13.13 -0.57 7.43
N ALA A 300 14.38 -0.70 7.00
CA ALA A 300 15.51 -0.82 7.91
C ALA A 300 15.77 0.47 8.72
N GLY A 301 15.42 1.63 8.15
CA GLY A 301 15.53 2.93 8.84
C GLY A 301 14.48 3.13 9.94
N ILE A 302 13.35 2.43 9.86
CA ILE A 302 12.25 2.50 10.83
C ILE A 302 12.25 1.27 11.78
N GLY A 303 13.22 0.39 11.59
CA GLY A 303 13.25 -0.97 12.18
C GLY A 303 13.13 -1.04 13.71
N SER A 304 13.57 -0.01 14.46
CA SER A 304 13.41 0.03 15.91
C SER A 304 11.99 0.36 16.36
N GLU A 305 11.20 1.02 15.50
CA GLU A 305 9.81 1.42 15.79
C GLU A 305 8.82 0.33 15.36
N LEU A 306 9.19 -0.50 14.38
CA LEU A 306 8.34 -1.55 13.82
C LEU A 306 8.70 -2.96 14.33
N ALA A 307 9.91 -3.17 14.86
CA ALA A 307 10.38 -4.47 15.27
C ALA A 307 9.90 -4.79 16.70
N MET A 308 8.92 -5.66 16.80
CA MET A 308 8.86 -6.54 17.98
C MET A 308 10.04 -7.51 17.87
N GLU A 309 10.96 -7.48 18.83
CA GLU A 309 11.96 -8.52 18.97
C GLU A 309 11.23 -9.86 19.10
N ALA A 310 11.49 -10.76 18.16
CA ALA A 310 11.01 -12.13 18.29
C ALA A 310 11.61 -12.70 19.58
N THR A 311 10.81 -12.79 20.61
CA THR A 311 11.18 -13.49 21.84
C THR A 311 11.37 -14.95 21.47
N THR A 312 12.63 -15.40 21.51
CA THR A 312 13.05 -16.81 21.35
C THR A 312 12.41 -17.71 22.38
#